data_645e1af6538c6576ed0121dc478b0963
#
_entry.id   645e1af6538c6576ed0121dc478b0963
#
_cell.length_a   1.000
_cell.length_b   1.000
_cell.length_c   1.000
_cell.angle_alpha   90.00
_cell.angle_beta   90.00
_cell.angle_gamma   90.00
#
_symmetry.space_group_name_H-M   'P 1'
#
loop_
_entity.id
_entity.type
_entity.pdbx_description
1 polymer ?
#
loop_
_entity_poly.entity_id
_entity_poly.type
_entity_poly.pdbx_seq_one_letter_code
_entity_poly.pdbx_strand_id
1 'polypeptide(L)'
;MSITIDLAEAIERALSGIENVSMFHGFVPESVPEYLPNHIKPYVAIFMGVGAGYEDMVGLCGTPDNDSLTVDFTVTCVAQTTHELYALTDTVRDRLATRKIMGDSYANLDWAQAQGQVMLTDSEVTPARLYTPLTYTITIPRG
;
A
#
# COMPACT_ATOMS: atom_id res chain seq x y z
N MET A 1 20.65 5.16 -9.06
CA MET A 1 19.74 5.10 -7.91
C MET A 1 18.31 4.92 -8.40
N SER A 2 17.59 3.98 -7.83
CA SER A 2 16.21 3.72 -8.24
C SER A 2 15.24 4.47 -7.35
N ILE A 3 14.45 5.36 -7.93
CA ILE A 3 13.43 6.09 -7.18
C ILE A 3 12.31 5.15 -6.72
N THR A 4 12.06 4.08 -7.47
CA THR A 4 11.05 3.09 -7.09
C THR A 4 11.48 2.33 -5.84
N ILE A 5 12.74 1.95 -5.75
CA ILE A 5 13.29 1.30 -4.55
C ILE A 5 13.22 2.25 -3.36
N ASP A 6 13.60 3.50 -3.55
CA ASP A 6 13.57 4.49 -2.48
C ASP A 6 12.15 4.72 -1.99
N LEU A 7 11.19 4.78 -2.90
CA LEU A 7 9.78 4.93 -2.56
C LEU A 7 9.26 3.70 -1.81
N ALA A 8 9.60 2.50 -2.25
CA ALA A 8 9.20 1.27 -1.58
C ALA A 8 9.70 1.24 -0.13
N GLU A 9 10.96 1.60 0.08
CA GLU A 9 11.54 1.68 1.42
C GLU A 9 10.86 2.76 2.27
N ALA A 10 10.49 3.89 1.66
CA ALA A 10 9.81 4.96 2.36
C ALA A 10 8.40 4.53 2.81
N ILE A 11 7.68 3.81 1.98
CA ILE A 11 6.37 3.27 2.34
C ILE A 11 6.51 2.27 3.50
N GLU A 12 7.51 1.39 3.43
CA GLU A 12 7.78 0.45 4.50
C GLU A 12 8.07 1.16 5.82
N ARG A 13 8.86 2.24 5.79
CA ARG A 13 9.14 3.02 7.00
C ARG A 13 7.89 3.67 7.56
N ALA A 14 7.01 4.18 6.68
CA ALA A 14 5.77 4.82 7.12
C ALA A 14 4.83 3.84 7.80
N LEU A 15 4.84 2.59 7.39
CA LEU A 15 3.98 1.54 7.93
C LEU A 15 4.67 0.66 8.97
N SER A 16 5.95 0.91 9.25
CA SER A 16 6.68 0.12 10.26
C SER A 16 6.23 0.46 11.67
N GLY A 17 6.47 -0.45 12.61
CA GLY A 17 6.19 -0.22 14.02
C GLY A 17 4.73 -0.32 14.42
N ILE A 18 3.87 -0.83 13.55
CA ILE A 18 2.49 -1.14 13.94
C ILE A 18 2.53 -2.42 14.77
N GLU A 19 2.03 -2.34 15.99
CA GLU A 19 2.09 -3.44 16.93
C GLU A 19 1.32 -4.66 16.41
N ASN A 20 1.95 -5.84 16.50
CA ASN A 20 1.37 -7.13 16.09
C ASN A 20 0.94 -7.21 14.63
N VAL A 21 1.57 -6.43 13.76
CA VAL A 21 1.28 -6.45 12.32
C VAL A 21 2.54 -6.81 11.55
N SER A 22 2.43 -7.80 10.69
CA SER A 22 3.51 -8.20 9.78
C SER A 22 3.39 -7.44 8.47
N MET A 23 4.51 -7.27 7.77
CA MET A 23 4.52 -6.53 6.51
C MET A 23 5.25 -7.36 5.46
N PHE A 24 4.63 -7.46 4.28
CA PHE A 24 5.22 -8.14 3.13
C PHE A 24 5.25 -7.19 1.96
N HIS A 25 6.25 -7.27 1.13
CA HIS A 25 6.39 -6.38 -0.01
C HIS A 25 6.56 -7.20 -1.29
N GLY A 26 5.58 -7.05 -2.20
CA GLY A 26 5.61 -7.70 -3.50
C GLY A 26 5.18 -9.15 -3.49
N PHE A 27 4.95 -9.74 -2.33
CA PHE A 27 4.49 -11.12 -2.22
C PHE A 27 3.87 -11.37 -0.86
N VAL A 28 3.12 -12.46 -0.75
CA VAL A 28 2.61 -12.96 0.53
C VAL A 28 3.03 -14.43 0.62
N PRO A 29 3.75 -14.83 1.68
CA PRO A 29 4.12 -16.23 1.82
C PRO A 29 2.89 -17.09 2.05
N GLU A 30 2.97 -18.35 1.65
CA GLU A 30 1.89 -19.31 1.84
C GLU A 30 1.55 -19.48 3.32
N SER A 31 2.58 -19.46 4.17
CA SER A 31 2.42 -19.54 5.61
C SER A 31 2.75 -18.18 6.22
N VAL A 32 1.81 -17.62 6.97
CA VAL A 32 1.95 -16.30 7.60
C VAL A 32 2.02 -16.44 9.12
N PRO A 33 2.61 -15.45 9.84
CA PRO A 33 2.68 -15.49 11.30
C PRO A 33 1.32 -15.64 11.96
N GLU A 34 1.28 -16.36 13.06
CA GLU A 34 0.06 -16.59 13.83
C GLU A 34 0.29 -16.19 15.30
N TYR A 35 -0.78 -15.68 15.97
CA TYR A 35 -0.76 -15.48 17.42
C TYR A 35 -0.90 -16.80 18.14
N LEU A 36 -1.85 -17.61 17.67
CA LEU A 36 -2.25 -18.87 18.22
C LEU A 36 -2.46 -19.81 17.05
N PRO A 37 -2.43 -21.12 17.24
CA PRO A 37 -2.75 -22.05 16.16
C PRO A 37 -4.08 -21.70 15.49
N ASN A 38 -4.07 -21.58 14.16
CA ASN A 38 -5.22 -21.24 13.34
C ASN A 38 -5.75 -19.81 13.54
N HIS A 39 -4.97 -18.92 14.15
CA HIS A 39 -5.32 -17.50 14.27
C HIS A 39 -4.18 -16.65 13.72
N ILE A 40 -4.30 -16.16 12.51
CA ILE A 40 -3.26 -15.39 11.86
C ILE A 40 -3.11 -14.00 12.48
N LYS A 41 -1.88 -13.51 12.52
CA LYS A 41 -1.63 -12.11 12.87
C LYS A 41 -2.06 -11.24 11.68
N PRO A 42 -2.69 -10.09 11.93
CA PRO A 42 -2.95 -9.15 10.84
C PRO A 42 -1.67 -8.82 10.11
N TYR A 43 -1.79 -8.60 8.81
CA TYR A 43 -0.63 -8.18 8.03
C TYR A 43 -1.03 -7.23 6.91
N VAL A 44 -0.03 -6.52 6.38
CA VAL A 44 -0.18 -5.69 5.20
C VAL A 44 0.72 -6.24 4.10
N ALA A 45 0.23 -6.21 2.88
CA ALA A 45 1.01 -6.56 1.71
C ALA A 45 1.06 -5.33 0.79
N ILE A 46 2.27 -4.92 0.43
CA ILE A 46 2.50 -3.72 -0.38
C ILE A 46 2.86 -4.15 -1.79
N PHE A 47 2.13 -3.64 -2.77
CA PHE A 47 2.38 -3.90 -4.18
C PHE A 47 2.58 -2.58 -4.90
N MET A 48 3.75 -2.42 -5.51
CA MET A 48 4.11 -1.21 -6.23
C MET A 48 3.66 -1.31 -7.68
N GLY A 49 3.06 -0.23 -8.18
CA GLY A 49 2.77 -0.10 -9.59
C GLY A 49 3.96 0.47 -10.35
N VAL A 50 3.83 0.54 -11.65
CA VAL A 50 4.80 1.20 -12.50
C VAL A 50 4.55 2.71 -12.45
N GLY A 51 5.60 3.49 -12.22
CA GLY A 51 5.48 4.94 -12.21
C GLY A 51 5.25 5.51 -13.60
N ALA A 52 4.52 6.60 -13.67
CA ALA A 52 4.30 7.36 -14.90
C ALA A 52 4.71 8.80 -14.67
N GLY A 53 5.40 9.36 -15.63
CA GLY A 53 5.91 10.72 -15.55
C GLY A 53 7.32 10.82 -16.09
N TYR A 54 7.98 11.92 -15.79
CA TYR A 54 9.30 12.22 -16.34
C TYR A 54 9.29 12.08 -17.86
N GLU A 55 10.08 11.16 -18.40
CA GLU A 55 10.18 10.96 -19.84
C GLU A 55 9.07 10.05 -20.40
N ASP A 56 8.33 9.38 -19.52
CA ASP A 56 7.30 8.42 -19.93
C ASP A 56 6.01 9.09 -20.39
N MET A 57 5.76 10.32 -19.91
CA MET A 57 4.56 11.06 -20.28
C MET A 57 4.92 12.17 -21.26
N VAL A 58 4.19 12.19 -22.36
CA VAL A 58 4.31 13.24 -23.36
C VAL A 58 3.02 14.06 -23.32
N GLY A 59 3.16 15.37 -23.16
CA GLY A 59 2.02 16.27 -23.15
C GLY A 59 1.30 16.31 -24.49
N LEU A 60 0.13 16.95 -24.50
CA LEU A 60 -0.68 17.08 -25.71
C LEU A 60 0.05 17.78 -26.85
N CYS A 61 1.03 18.61 -26.53
CA CYS A 61 1.86 19.30 -27.54
C CYS A 61 3.13 18.53 -27.89
N GLY A 62 3.27 17.28 -27.47
CA GLY A 62 4.44 16.47 -27.71
C GLY A 62 5.62 16.77 -26.79
N THR A 63 5.43 17.60 -25.77
CA THR A 63 6.47 17.93 -24.81
C THR A 63 6.44 16.93 -23.65
N PRO A 64 7.57 16.28 -23.33
CA PRO A 64 7.60 15.35 -22.20
C PRO A 64 7.33 16.08 -20.89
N ASP A 65 6.56 15.44 -20.00
CA ASP A 65 6.41 15.92 -18.65
C ASP A 65 7.53 15.31 -17.80
N ASN A 66 8.54 16.12 -17.53
CA ASN A 66 9.71 15.69 -16.76
C ASN A 66 9.74 16.22 -15.32
N ASP A 67 8.67 16.91 -14.89
CA ASP A 67 8.68 17.61 -13.61
C ASP A 67 8.33 16.73 -12.44
N SER A 68 7.61 15.65 -12.68
CA SER A 68 7.17 14.77 -11.59
C SER A 68 7.00 13.33 -12.04
N LEU A 69 7.02 12.44 -11.07
CA LEU A 69 6.75 11.01 -11.25
C LEU A 69 5.53 10.67 -10.40
N THR A 70 4.52 10.09 -11.02
CA THR A 70 3.33 9.62 -10.32
C THR A 70 3.35 8.10 -10.26
N VAL A 71 3.24 7.57 -9.05
CA VAL A 71 3.29 6.12 -8.81
C VAL A 71 2.04 5.71 -8.05
N ASP A 72 1.39 4.66 -8.52
CA ASP A 72 0.31 4.01 -7.78
C ASP A 72 0.87 2.83 -7.02
N PHE A 73 0.39 2.65 -5.80
CA PHE A 73 0.73 1.45 -5.02
C PHE A 73 -0.49 1.01 -4.24
N THR A 74 -0.54 -0.28 -3.94
CA THR A 74 -1.66 -0.87 -3.20
C THR A 74 -1.14 -1.43 -1.89
N VAL A 75 -1.81 -1.07 -0.80
CA VAL A 75 -1.58 -1.64 0.52
C VAL A 75 -2.79 -2.50 0.85
N THR A 76 -2.63 -3.81 0.78
CA THR A 76 -3.70 -4.73 1.09
C THR A 76 -3.63 -5.07 2.57
N CYS A 77 -4.70 -4.73 3.30
CA CYS A 77 -4.82 -5.04 4.71
C CYS A 77 -5.51 -6.38 4.86
N VAL A 78 -4.95 -7.27 5.66
CA VAL A 78 -5.47 -8.64 5.83
C VAL A 78 -5.55 -8.98 7.31
N ALA A 79 -6.67 -9.58 7.70
CA ALA A 79 -6.87 -10.06 9.06
C ALA A 79 -7.85 -11.24 9.04
N GLN A 80 -7.95 -11.94 10.15
CA GLN A 80 -8.85 -13.07 10.26
C GLN A 80 -10.25 -12.66 10.69
N THR A 81 -10.38 -11.58 11.44
CA THR A 81 -11.67 -11.09 11.92
C THR A 81 -11.97 -9.69 11.40
N THR A 82 -13.24 -9.35 11.32
CA THR A 82 -13.71 -8.04 10.90
C THR A 82 -13.14 -6.93 11.78
N HIS A 83 -13.15 -7.13 13.08
CA HIS A 83 -12.65 -6.14 14.04
C HIS A 83 -11.17 -5.85 13.82
N GLU A 84 -10.37 -6.89 13.65
CA GLU A 84 -8.94 -6.73 13.40
C GLU A 84 -8.69 -6.04 12.06
N LEU A 85 -9.49 -6.37 11.04
CA LEU A 85 -9.34 -5.74 9.73
C LEU A 85 -9.66 -4.25 9.78
N TYR A 86 -10.73 -3.86 10.47
CA TYR A 86 -11.09 -2.45 10.61
C TYR A 86 -10.00 -1.69 11.36
N ALA A 87 -9.49 -2.23 12.44
CA ALA A 87 -8.43 -1.58 13.21
C ALA A 87 -7.16 -1.40 12.37
N LEU A 88 -6.79 -2.42 11.61
CA LEU A 88 -5.61 -2.36 10.75
C LEU A 88 -5.79 -1.33 9.64
N THR A 89 -6.96 -1.33 8.98
CA THR A 89 -7.26 -0.40 7.90
C THR A 89 -7.20 1.05 8.40
N ASP A 90 -7.79 1.31 9.56
CA ASP A 90 -7.77 2.65 10.14
C ASP A 90 -6.35 3.11 10.46
N THR A 91 -5.52 2.22 11.00
CA THR A 91 -4.14 2.53 11.32
C THR A 91 -3.32 2.83 10.06
N VAL A 92 -3.48 2.02 9.02
CA VAL A 92 -2.78 2.23 7.75
C VAL A 92 -3.18 3.55 7.12
N ARG A 93 -4.47 3.85 7.09
CA ARG A 93 -4.96 5.10 6.51
C ARG A 93 -4.46 6.31 7.29
N ASP A 94 -4.45 6.23 8.61
CA ASP A 94 -3.92 7.32 9.45
C ASP A 94 -2.44 7.55 9.17
N ARG A 95 -1.65 6.48 9.13
CA ARG A 95 -0.22 6.59 8.87
C ARG A 95 0.09 7.24 7.53
N LEU A 96 -0.60 6.82 6.47
CA LEU A 96 -0.35 7.34 5.13
C LEU A 96 -0.90 8.74 4.93
N ALA A 97 -1.94 9.12 5.68
CA ALA A 97 -2.51 10.47 5.59
C ALA A 97 -1.67 11.52 6.33
N THR A 98 -0.96 11.13 7.38
CA THR A 98 -0.27 12.08 8.27
C THR A 98 1.23 12.15 8.09
N ARG A 99 1.82 11.24 7.33
CA ARG A 99 3.27 11.16 7.17
C ARG A 99 3.68 11.48 5.74
N LYS A 100 4.73 12.28 5.62
CA LYS A 100 5.38 12.50 4.32
C LYS A 100 6.12 11.23 3.95
N ILE A 101 5.91 10.76 2.73
CA ILE A 101 6.49 9.51 2.26
C ILE A 101 7.84 9.78 1.59
N MET A 102 7.85 10.68 0.60
CA MET A 102 9.07 11.04 -0.12
C MET A 102 9.22 12.55 -0.11
N GLY A 103 10.27 13.07 0.53
CA GLY A 103 10.47 14.50 0.65
C GLY A 103 9.25 15.14 1.31
N ASP A 104 8.57 16.03 0.59
CA ASP A 104 7.36 16.69 1.07
C ASP A 104 6.08 16.06 0.53
N SER A 105 6.17 14.94 -0.16
CA SER A 105 5.03 14.31 -0.82
C SER A 105 4.31 13.33 0.10
N TYR A 106 2.98 13.44 0.12
CA TYR A 106 2.09 12.52 0.81
C TYR A 106 1.46 11.55 -0.18
N ALA A 107 1.14 10.37 0.28
CA ALA A 107 0.33 9.43 -0.49
C ALA A 107 -1.14 9.82 -0.38
N ASN A 108 -1.87 9.72 -1.49
CA ASN A 108 -3.29 10.06 -1.55
C ASN A 108 -4.09 8.82 -1.89
N LEU A 109 -5.14 8.56 -1.10
CA LEU A 109 -6.04 7.45 -1.38
C LEU A 109 -6.79 7.71 -2.67
N ASP A 110 -6.88 6.71 -3.53
CA ASP A 110 -7.62 6.79 -4.77
C ASP A 110 -9.11 6.65 -4.46
N TRP A 111 -9.81 7.77 -4.44
CA TRP A 111 -11.24 7.82 -4.09
C TRP A 111 -12.12 7.06 -5.06
N ALA A 112 -11.76 7.01 -6.34
CA ALA A 112 -12.53 6.27 -7.32
C ALA A 112 -12.54 4.78 -7.01
N GLN A 113 -11.42 4.25 -6.53
CA GLN A 113 -11.33 2.85 -6.11
C GLN A 113 -11.89 2.65 -4.71
N ALA A 114 -11.64 3.59 -3.81
CA ALA A 114 -12.06 3.46 -2.42
C ALA A 114 -13.57 3.42 -2.26
N GLN A 115 -14.33 4.12 -3.10
CA GLN A 115 -15.78 4.18 -3.01
C GLN A 115 -16.47 2.83 -3.22
N GLY A 116 -15.88 1.97 -4.01
CA GLY A 116 -16.46 0.66 -4.28
C GLY A 116 -15.83 -0.46 -3.46
N GLN A 117 -14.91 -0.14 -2.59
CA GLN A 117 -14.18 -1.18 -1.86
C GLN A 117 -15.01 -1.77 -0.73
N VAL A 118 -15.09 -3.09 -0.75
CA VAL A 118 -15.73 -3.87 0.30
C VAL A 118 -14.72 -4.85 0.86
N MET A 119 -15.02 -5.35 2.04
CA MET A 119 -14.24 -6.40 2.65
C MET A 119 -14.43 -7.69 1.86
N LEU A 120 -13.33 -8.27 1.42
CA LEU A 120 -13.31 -9.49 0.63
C LEU A 120 -12.84 -10.66 1.49
N THR A 121 -13.24 -11.87 1.12
CA THR A 121 -12.86 -13.07 1.85
C THR A 121 -12.06 -13.99 0.94
N ASP A 122 -10.89 -14.41 1.43
CA ASP A 122 -10.09 -15.44 0.78
C ASP A 122 -10.29 -16.73 1.56
N SER A 123 -11.11 -17.63 1.02
CA SER A 123 -11.44 -18.91 1.64
C SER A 123 -10.61 -20.07 1.09
N GLU A 124 -9.72 -19.81 0.13
CA GLU A 124 -8.85 -20.85 -0.44
C GLU A 124 -7.68 -21.20 0.48
N VAL A 125 -7.42 -20.36 1.48
CA VAL A 125 -6.38 -20.61 2.49
C VAL A 125 -7.03 -20.98 3.80
N THR A 126 -6.29 -21.66 4.65
CA THR A 126 -6.76 -22.08 5.98
C THR A 126 -5.82 -21.49 7.04
N PRO A 127 -6.33 -20.71 8.02
CA PRO A 127 -7.71 -20.24 8.13
C PRO A 127 -8.07 -19.21 7.06
N ALA A 128 -9.35 -19.05 6.76
CA ALA A 128 -9.83 -18.06 5.81
C ALA A 128 -9.46 -16.64 6.27
N ARG A 129 -9.23 -15.77 5.33
CA ARG A 129 -8.75 -14.40 5.57
C ARG A 129 -9.71 -13.38 4.99
N LEU A 130 -9.84 -12.27 5.71
CA LEU A 130 -10.55 -11.10 5.21
C LEU A 130 -9.51 -10.09 4.75
N TYR A 131 -9.77 -9.44 3.63
CA TYR A 131 -8.82 -8.45 3.13
C TYR A 131 -9.50 -7.28 2.45
N THR A 132 -8.81 -6.14 2.46
CA THR A 132 -9.24 -4.92 1.79
C THR A 132 -8.01 -4.29 1.13
N PRO A 133 -8.01 -4.17 -0.21
CA PRO A 133 -6.92 -3.44 -0.88
C PRO A 133 -7.19 -1.94 -0.82
N LEU A 134 -6.15 -1.17 -0.48
CA LEU A 134 -6.20 0.29 -0.47
C LEU A 134 -5.22 0.79 -1.53
N THR A 135 -5.73 1.42 -2.56
CA THR A 135 -4.89 1.96 -3.63
C THR A 135 -4.57 3.41 -3.36
N TYR A 136 -3.29 3.74 -3.41
CA TYR A 136 -2.78 5.08 -3.18
C TYR A 136 -2.00 5.57 -4.39
N THR A 137 -1.97 6.87 -4.54
CA THR A 137 -1.18 7.54 -5.57
C THR A 137 -0.26 8.54 -4.89
N ILE A 138 1.00 8.57 -5.28
CA ILE A 138 1.95 9.57 -4.82
C ILE A 138 2.61 10.22 -6.03
N THR A 139 2.74 11.55 -5.99
CA THR A 139 3.44 12.31 -7.01
C THR A 139 4.72 12.86 -6.41
N ILE A 140 5.84 12.51 -7.01
CA ILE A 140 7.16 12.87 -6.52
C ILE A 140 7.75 13.92 -7.47
N PRO A 141 8.01 15.15 -6.99
CA PRO A 141 8.65 16.17 -7.81
C PRO A 141 10.06 15.74 -8.20
N ARG A 142 10.47 16.12 -9.40
CA ARG A 142 11.82 15.89 -9.86
C ARG A 142 12.75 16.95 -9.26
N GLY A 143 13.82 16.50 -8.71
CA GLY A 143 14.84 17.41 -8.21
C GLY A 143 14.94 17.45 -6.74
#